data_4b270d812bc54e2c8f1a66b87ba206b0
#
_entry.id   4b270d812bc54e2c8f1a66b87ba206b0
#
_cell.length_a   1.000
_cell.length_b   1.000
_cell.length_c   1.000
_cell.angle_alpha   90.00
_cell.angle_beta   90.00
_cell.angle_gamma   90.00
#
_symmetry.space_group_name_H-M   'P 1'
#
loop_
_entity.id
_entity.type
_entity.pdbx_description
1 polymer ?
#
loop_
_entity_poly.entity_id
_entity_poly.type
_entity_poly.pdbx_seq_one_letter_code
_entity_poly.pdbx_strand_id
1 'polypeptide(L)'
;MDLFLQRLFDALSNGSTYALVAVALVLIFKATTLINFAQGEMGMLGAFFALQMWLWGVPMWIAMVIAMILSAVMAAGIERVLIRPFDPADHLPLVIITLGLFLLINAMAAIIWRFDPRSFPNLFGDGNAISIGGANLGWYTVGTIVTVVVVLSLLQLLLNRTKIGLAFRAVSSNLESSELVGIRVGPTLQFGWALAAGVGTLAAAVFVANPIRQLEPSIMLRVLIFAAAAAALGGLDSLWGAVVGGLAIGLVQSVLVQYLNEWVSFPTTMSLAAAVFVLMLVLIVRPAGLFGTNAVERV
;
A
#
# COMPACT_ATOMS: atom_id res chain seq x y z
N MET A 1 18.89 -8.77 -25.00
CA MET A 1 18.92 -9.40 -23.65
C MET A 1 18.97 -8.33 -22.56
N ASP A 2 19.70 -7.28 -22.76
CA ASP A 2 19.90 -6.18 -21.81
C ASP A 2 18.61 -5.42 -21.51
N LEU A 3 17.76 -5.19 -22.52
CA LEU A 3 16.45 -4.53 -22.33
C LEU A 3 15.52 -5.38 -21.46
N PHE A 4 15.46 -6.69 -21.66
CA PHE A 4 14.62 -7.59 -20.86
C PHE A 4 15.05 -7.61 -19.40
N LEU A 5 16.35 -7.72 -19.13
CA LEU A 5 16.89 -7.67 -17.76
C LEU A 5 16.59 -6.33 -17.08
N GLN A 6 16.75 -5.21 -17.83
CA GLN A 6 16.40 -3.89 -17.28
C GLN A 6 14.90 -3.81 -16.92
N ARG A 7 14.02 -4.33 -17.78
CA ARG A 7 12.58 -4.35 -17.52
C ARG A 7 12.19 -5.25 -16.34
N LEU A 8 12.93 -6.34 -16.10
CA LEU A 8 12.77 -7.14 -14.88
C LEU A 8 13.19 -6.37 -13.63
N PHE A 9 14.28 -5.61 -13.68
CA PHE A 9 14.68 -4.77 -12.55
C PHE A 9 13.68 -3.64 -12.29
N ASP A 10 13.15 -3.01 -13.34
CA ASP A 10 12.07 -2.03 -13.24
C ASP A 10 10.79 -2.66 -12.65
N ALA A 11 10.47 -3.90 -13.05
CA ALA A 11 9.33 -4.65 -12.54
C ALA A 11 9.47 -4.97 -11.04
N LEU A 12 10.67 -5.35 -10.61
CA LEU A 12 10.98 -5.57 -9.18
C LEU A 12 10.84 -4.27 -8.38
N SER A 13 11.33 -3.16 -8.92
CA SER A 13 11.26 -1.84 -8.29
C SER A 13 9.80 -1.40 -8.10
N ASN A 14 9.05 -1.32 -9.20
CA ASN A 14 7.65 -0.90 -9.18
C ASN A 14 6.78 -1.88 -8.40
N GLY A 15 6.97 -3.18 -8.64
CA GLY A 15 6.21 -4.24 -7.99
C GLY A 15 6.41 -4.27 -6.47
N SER A 16 7.64 -4.06 -5.99
CA SER A 16 7.92 -3.97 -4.55
C SER A 16 7.23 -2.76 -3.92
N THR A 17 7.18 -1.63 -4.61
CA THR A 17 6.47 -0.43 -4.16
C THR A 17 4.97 -0.67 -4.08
N TYR A 18 4.37 -1.26 -5.13
CA TYR A 18 2.94 -1.61 -5.11
C TYR A 18 2.63 -2.65 -4.04
N ALA A 19 3.54 -3.59 -3.78
CA ALA A 19 3.41 -4.57 -2.71
C ALA A 19 3.30 -3.90 -1.33
N LEU A 20 4.13 -2.90 -1.02
CA LEU A 20 4.06 -2.18 0.26
C LEU A 20 2.70 -1.48 0.46
N VAL A 21 2.22 -0.78 -0.57
CA VAL A 21 0.91 -0.10 -0.50
C VAL A 21 -0.23 -1.11 -0.44
N ALA A 22 -0.14 -2.22 -1.20
CA ALA A 22 -1.13 -3.31 -1.17
C ALA A 22 -1.19 -3.99 0.21
N VAL A 23 -0.04 -4.20 0.87
CA VAL A 23 0.01 -4.71 2.26
C VAL A 23 -0.73 -3.77 3.21
N ALA A 24 -0.57 -2.46 3.09
CA ALA A 24 -1.31 -1.48 3.89
C ALA A 24 -2.82 -1.54 3.64
N LEU A 25 -3.25 -1.68 2.37
CA LEU A 25 -4.66 -1.88 2.00
C LEU A 25 -5.23 -3.18 2.59
N VAL A 26 -4.50 -4.28 2.47
CA VAL A 26 -4.91 -5.59 3.00
C VAL A 26 -5.05 -5.55 4.53
N LEU A 27 -4.21 -4.81 5.24
CA LEU A 27 -4.33 -4.64 6.69
C LEU A 27 -5.67 -4.00 7.09
N ILE A 28 -6.09 -2.93 6.39
CA ILE A 28 -7.41 -2.32 6.64
C ILE A 28 -8.53 -3.26 6.20
N PHE A 29 -8.42 -3.88 5.04
CA PHE A 29 -9.44 -4.82 4.57
C PHE A 29 -9.65 -5.98 5.55
N LYS A 30 -8.57 -6.54 6.12
CA LYS A 30 -8.67 -7.57 7.18
C LYS A 30 -9.34 -7.06 8.46
N ALA A 31 -9.23 -5.78 8.75
CA ALA A 31 -9.86 -5.19 9.92
C ALA A 31 -11.35 -4.90 9.70
N THR A 32 -11.75 -4.44 8.50
CA THR A 32 -13.08 -3.84 8.26
C THR A 32 -13.84 -4.47 7.11
N THR A 33 -13.25 -5.43 6.38
CA THR A 33 -13.78 -6.01 5.12
C THR A 33 -14.04 -4.98 4.01
N LEU A 34 -13.50 -3.76 4.16
CA LEU A 34 -13.69 -2.65 3.24
C LEU A 34 -12.36 -2.16 2.68
N ILE A 35 -12.38 -1.73 1.42
CA ILE A 35 -11.27 -1.03 0.80
C ILE A 35 -11.30 0.43 1.26
N ASN A 36 -10.24 0.88 1.92
CA ASN A 36 -10.08 2.28 2.29
C ASN A 36 -9.53 3.08 1.11
N PHE A 37 -10.39 3.87 0.45
CA PHE A 37 -9.96 4.71 -0.67
C PHE A 37 -9.04 5.86 -0.24
N ALA A 38 -9.06 6.27 1.02
CA ALA A 38 -8.15 7.29 1.54
C ALA A 38 -6.77 6.74 1.91
N GLN A 39 -6.50 5.43 1.75
CA GLN A 39 -5.23 4.82 2.19
C GLN A 39 -4.01 5.46 1.53
N GLY A 40 -4.09 5.75 0.23
CA GLY A 40 -3.01 6.43 -0.50
C GLY A 40 -2.74 7.84 0.04
N GLU A 41 -3.81 8.61 0.25
CA GLU A 41 -3.71 9.99 0.74
C GLU A 41 -3.23 10.05 2.19
N MET A 42 -3.62 9.10 3.04
CA MET A 42 -3.08 8.97 4.40
C MET A 42 -1.58 8.69 4.37
N GLY A 43 -1.12 7.82 3.47
CA GLY A 43 0.30 7.56 3.26
C GLY A 43 1.05 8.80 2.74
N MET A 44 0.50 9.48 1.74
CA MET A 44 1.02 10.74 1.20
C MET A 44 1.17 11.80 2.29
N LEU A 45 0.13 12.02 3.09
CA LEU A 45 0.17 12.99 4.19
C LEU A 45 1.28 12.64 5.19
N GLY A 46 1.46 11.34 5.50
CA GLY A 46 2.57 10.87 6.32
C GLY A 46 3.93 11.16 5.69
N ALA A 47 4.09 11.00 4.38
CA ALA A 47 5.31 11.36 3.67
C ALA A 47 5.58 12.88 3.74
N PHE A 48 4.53 13.73 3.66
CA PHE A 48 4.66 15.18 3.89
C PHE A 48 5.09 15.50 5.33
N PHE A 49 4.59 14.79 6.35
CA PHE A 49 5.06 14.96 7.72
C PHE A 49 6.56 14.62 7.84
N ALA A 50 7.01 13.52 7.24
CA ALA A 50 8.41 13.15 7.23
C ALA A 50 9.27 14.21 6.52
N LEU A 51 8.84 14.69 5.35
CA LEU A 51 9.51 15.74 4.60
C LEU A 51 9.61 17.04 5.42
N GLN A 52 8.51 17.45 6.08
CA GLN A 52 8.50 18.69 6.87
C GLN A 52 9.46 18.60 8.05
N MET A 53 9.53 17.47 8.76
CA MET A 53 10.48 17.27 9.86
C MET A 53 11.93 17.24 9.35
N TRP A 54 12.17 16.63 8.20
CA TRP A 54 13.49 16.66 7.56
C TRP A 54 13.93 18.07 7.22
N LEU A 55 13.03 18.91 6.68
CA LEU A 55 13.29 20.34 6.40
C LEU A 55 13.58 21.13 7.68
N TRP A 56 13.09 20.70 8.83
CA TRP A 56 13.44 21.27 10.15
C TRP A 56 14.77 20.74 10.72
N GLY A 57 15.50 19.91 9.96
CA GLY A 57 16.79 19.38 10.35
C GLY A 57 16.75 18.04 11.08
N VAL A 58 15.60 17.39 11.20
CA VAL A 58 15.52 16.05 11.78
C VAL A 58 16.10 15.03 10.79
N PRO A 59 17.00 14.12 11.23
CA PRO A 59 17.48 13.03 10.36
C PRO A 59 16.33 12.24 9.73
N MET A 60 16.42 11.96 8.43
CA MET A 60 15.29 11.43 7.64
C MET A 60 14.66 10.15 8.22
N TRP A 61 15.49 9.21 8.71
CA TRP A 61 14.97 7.97 9.29
C TRP A 61 14.21 8.19 10.61
N ILE A 62 14.63 9.17 11.42
CA ILE A 62 13.91 9.58 12.64
C ILE A 62 12.60 10.28 12.25
N ALA A 63 12.66 11.21 11.29
CA ALA A 63 11.48 11.88 10.74
C ALA A 63 10.45 10.87 10.22
N MET A 64 10.91 9.81 9.55
CA MET A 64 10.07 8.73 9.04
C MET A 64 9.35 7.99 10.19
N VAL A 65 10.07 7.58 11.23
CA VAL A 65 9.46 6.87 12.37
C VAL A 65 8.44 7.76 13.07
N ILE A 66 8.75 9.04 13.28
CA ILE A 66 7.81 9.98 13.89
C ILE A 66 6.58 10.18 12.99
N ALA A 67 6.77 10.31 11.68
CA ALA A 67 5.67 10.44 10.72
C ALA A 67 4.77 9.20 10.69
N MET A 68 5.33 8.00 10.77
CA MET A 68 4.58 6.74 10.89
C MET A 68 3.71 6.74 12.16
N ILE A 69 4.26 7.19 13.30
CA ILE A 69 3.53 7.28 14.57
C ILE A 69 2.42 8.32 14.47
N LEU A 70 2.69 9.51 13.93
CA LEU A 70 1.68 10.57 13.75
C LEU A 70 0.55 10.10 12.84
N SER A 71 0.86 9.45 11.73
CA SER A 71 -0.13 8.88 10.81
C SER A 71 -0.94 7.77 11.49
N ALA A 72 -0.31 6.92 12.29
CA ALA A 72 -0.98 5.88 13.05
C ALA A 72 -1.97 6.48 14.07
N VAL A 73 -1.57 7.52 14.81
CA VAL A 73 -2.43 8.23 15.77
C VAL A 73 -3.60 8.92 15.05
N MET A 74 -3.32 9.60 13.92
CA MET A 74 -4.35 10.22 13.09
C MET A 74 -5.36 9.19 12.60
N ALA A 75 -4.91 8.06 12.06
CA ALA A 75 -5.78 7.00 11.57
C ALA A 75 -6.61 6.35 12.68
N ALA A 76 -6.02 6.16 13.86
CA ALA A 76 -6.74 5.71 15.05
C ALA A 76 -7.84 6.69 15.47
N GLY A 77 -7.59 8.00 15.33
CA GLY A 77 -8.59 9.05 15.54
C GLY A 77 -9.70 9.02 14.49
N ILE A 78 -9.35 8.89 13.22
CA ILE A 78 -10.30 8.77 12.11
C ILE A 78 -11.21 7.55 12.30
N GLU A 79 -10.63 6.39 12.62
CA GLU A 79 -11.43 5.19 12.90
C GLU A 79 -12.43 5.44 14.03
N ARG A 80 -11.98 6.01 15.15
CA ARG A 80 -12.82 6.22 16.34
C ARG A 80 -13.96 7.22 16.11
N VAL A 81 -13.71 8.29 15.35
CA VAL A 81 -14.63 9.42 15.19
C VAL A 81 -15.50 9.27 13.95
N LEU A 82 -14.95 8.78 12.84
CA LEU A 82 -15.64 8.78 11.55
C LEU A 82 -16.11 7.38 11.12
N ILE A 83 -15.38 6.32 11.47
CA ILE A 83 -15.71 4.95 11.01
C ILE A 83 -16.56 4.21 12.05
N ARG A 84 -16.09 4.18 13.30
CA ARG A 84 -16.72 3.41 14.38
C ARG A 84 -18.21 3.72 14.65
N PRO A 85 -18.74 4.97 14.46
CA PRO A 85 -20.16 5.26 14.65
C PRO A 85 -21.09 4.54 13.67
N PHE A 86 -20.56 3.98 12.57
CA PHE A 86 -21.36 3.32 11.55
C PHE A 86 -21.31 1.80 11.72
N ASP A 87 -22.42 1.15 11.36
CA ASP A 87 -22.50 -0.31 11.37
C ASP A 87 -21.51 -0.89 10.35
N PRO A 88 -20.60 -1.79 10.74
CA PRO A 88 -19.70 -2.48 9.81
C PRO A 88 -20.41 -3.27 8.71
N ALA A 89 -21.68 -3.65 8.91
CA ALA A 89 -22.48 -4.33 7.89
C ALA A 89 -22.94 -3.38 6.77
N ASP A 90 -23.02 -2.08 7.06
CA ASP A 90 -23.40 -1.06 6.08
C ASP A 90 -22.16 -0.56 5.30
N HIS A 91 -21.84 -1.23 4.22
CA HIS A 91 -20.64 -0.90 3.42
C HIS A 91 -20.73 0.46 2.70
N LEU A 92 -21.91 0.89 2.26
CA LEU A 92 -22.07 2.11 1.45
C LEU A 92 -21.68 3.40 2.19
N PRO A 93 -22.15 3.67 3.43
CA PRO A 93 -21.71 4.84 4.19
C PRO A 93 -20.20 4.86 4.43
N LEU A 94 -19.59 3.72 4.72
CA LEU A 94 -18.15 3.60 4.96
C LEU A 94 -17.31 3.89 3.71
N VAL A 95 -17.77 3.45 2.54
CA VAL A 95 -17.14 3.80 1.24
C VAL A 95 -17.23 5.30 1.01
N ILE A 96 -18.40 5.93 1.22
CA ILE A 96 -18.58 7.37 1.04
C ILE A 96 -17.67 8.16 1.99
N ILE A 97 -17.55 7.74 3.24
CA ILE A 97 -16.66 8.38 4.23
C ILE A 97 -15.20 8.29 3.78
N THR A 98 -14.74 7.12 3.31
CA THR A 98 -13.34 6.98 2.86
C THR A 98 -13.06 7.78 1.58
N LEU A 99 -14.03 7.93 0.67
CA LEU A 99 -13.92 8.84 -0.47
C LEU A 99 -13.93 10.31 -0.04
N GLY A 100 -14.76 10.69 0.93
CA GLY A 100 -14.74 12.02 1.53
C GLY A 100 -13.40 12.33 2.22
N LEU A 101 -12.83 11.37 2.95
CA LEU A 101 -11.50 11.46 3.55
C LEU A 101 -10.41 11.62 2.49
N PHE A 102 -10.49 10.87 1.39
CA PHE A 102 -9.59 11.02 0.25
C PHE A 102 -9.55 12.48 -0.23
N LEU A 103 -10.72 13.05 -0.52
CA LEU A 103 -10.82 14.44 -0.99
C LEU A 103 -10.35 15.44 0.06
N LEU A 104 -10.72 15.24 1.33
CA LEU A 104 -10.35 16.12 2.43
C LEU A 104 -8.84 16.15 2.65
N ILE A 105 -8.19 14.97 2.75
CA ILE A 105 -6.75 14.87 2.98
C ILE A 105 -5.97 15.47 1.80
N ASN A 106 -6.40 15.19 0.56
CA ASN A 106 -5.79 15.75 -0.64
C ASN A 106 -5.89 17.28 -0.65
N ALA A 107 -7.08 17.84 -0.38
CA ALA A 107 -7.30 19.27 -0.30
C ALA A 107 -6.47 19.92 0.82
N MET A 108 -6.41 19.30 2.00
CA MET A 108 -5.57 19.79 3.11
C MET A 108 -4.08 19.81 2.73
N ALA A 109 -3.59 18.75 2.11
CA ALA A 109 -2.20 18.70 1.64
C ALA A 109 -1.92 19.80 0.61
N ALA A 110 -2.84 20.02 -0.34
CA ALA A 110 -2.73 21.07 -1.36
C ALA A 110 -2.76 22.49 -0.76
N ILE A 111 -3.56 22.73 0.28
CA ILE A 111 -3.60 24.03 0.98
C ILE A 111 -2.28 24.27 1.74
N ILE A 112 -1.75 23.28 2.44
CA ILE A 112 -0.58 23.42 3.32
C ILE A 112 0.71 23.44 2.50
N TRP A 113 0.89 22.51 1.57
CA TRP A 113 2.14 22.33 0.82
C TRP A 113 2.06 22.78 -0.64
N ARG A 114 0.90 23.19 -1.14
CA ARG A 114 0.59 23.51 -2.53
C ARG A 114 0.74 22.30 -3.47
N PHE A 115 0.39 22.48 -4.75
CA PHE A 115 0.55 21.44 -5.78
C PHE A 115 1.96 21.38 -6.39
N ASP A 116 2.88 22.25 -5.94
CA ASP A 116 4.23 22.25 -6.50
C ASP A 116 5.00 21.00 -6.04
N PRO A 117 5.60 20.23 -6.96
CA PRO A 117 6.40 19.05 -6.61
C PRO A 117 7.57 19.46 -5.71
N ARG A 118 7.70 18.78 -4.58
CA ARG A 118 8.77 19.03 -3.61
C ARG A 118 9.80 17.91 -3.68
N SER A 119 11.08 18.29 -3.67
CA SER A 119 12.17 17.33 -3.63
C SER A 119 12.12 16.52 -2.34
N PHE A 120 12.14 15.20 -2.48
CA PHE A 120 12.18 14.27 -1.36
C PHE A 120 13.61 13.69 -1.19
N PRO A 121 14.12 13.52 0.04
CA PRO A 121 15.45 13.01 0.26
C PRO A 121 15.59 11.55 -0.18
N ASN A 122 16.80 11.18 -0.59
CA ASN A 122 17.12 9.79 -0.92
C ASN A 122 17.15 8.95 0.36
N LEU A 123 16.47 7.79 0.33
CA LEU A 123 16.44 6.87 1.47
C LEU A 123 17.51 5.77 1.39
N PHE A 124 17.92 5.38 0.19
CA PHE A 124 18.72 4.15 -0.01
C PHE A 124 20.08 4.40 -0.70
N GLY A 125 20.44 5.66 -0.95
CA GLY A 125 21.66 6.00 -1.67
C GLY A 125 21.48 6.04 -3.19
N ASP A 126 22.45 6.65 -3.86
CA ASP A 126 22.48 6.82 -5.32
C ASP A 126 23.32 5.71 -5.97
N GLY A 127 23.08 5.49 -7.26
CA GLY A 127 23.84 4.58 -8.09
C GLY A 127 23.30 3.15 -8.15
N ASN A 128 24.11 2.27 -8.74
CA ASN A 128 23.73 0.89 -9.02
C ASN A 128 24.33 -0.05 -7.97
N ALA A 129 23.50 -0.94 -7.44
CA ALA A 129 23.94 -2.03 -6.57
C ALA A 129 24.58 -3.16 -7.39
N ILE A 130 23.96 -3.48 -8.54
CA ILE A 130 24.40 -4.54 -9.45
C ILE A 130 24.24 -4.05 -10.88
N SER A 131 25.23 -4.32 -11.75
CA SER A 131 25.17 -4.08 -13.18
C SER A 131 25.52 -5.37 -13.92
N ILE A 132 24.59 -5.89 -14.70
CA ILE A 132 24.76 -7.15 -15.46
C ILE A 132 24.33 -6.91 -16.90
N GLY A 133 25.23 -7.12 -17.86
CA GLY A 133 24.93 -7.06 -19.29
C GLY A 133 24.30 -5.72 -19.73
N GLY A 134 24.71 -4.59 -19.15
CA GLY A 134 24.13 -3.27 -19.45
C GLY A 134 22.84 -2.94 -18.69
N ALA A 135 22.23 -3.89 -18.01
CA ALA A 135 21.09 -3.64 -17.11
C ALA A 135 21.58 -3.27 -15.71
N ASN A 136 20.91 -2.30 -15.08
CA ASN A 136 21.29 -1.73 -13.81
C ASN A 136 20.19 -1.91 -12.74
N LEU A 137 20.54 -2.58 -11.64
CA LEU A 137 19.72 -2.65 -10.44
C LEU A 137 20.20 -1.57 -9.46
N GLY A 138 19.39 -0.54 -9.26
CA GLY A 138 19.71 0.56 -8.35
C GLY A 138 19.61 0.19 -6.87
N TRP A 139 20.34 0.89 -6.01
CA TRP A 139 20.21 0.78 -4.54
C TRP A 139 18.78 1.05 -4.06
N TYR A 140 18.03 1.90 -4.76
CA TYR A 140 16.62 2.14 -4.50
C TYR A 140 15.80 0.84 -4.56
N THR A 141 15.99 0.04 -5.62
CA THR A 141 15.25 -1.23 -5.78
C THR A 141 15.59 -2.23 -4.68
N VAL A 142 16.89 -2.38 -4.37
CA VAL A 142 17.34 -3.25 -3.28
C VAL A 142 16.75 -2.81 -1.95
N GLY A 143 16.84 -1.52 -1.64
CA GLY A 143 16.28 -0.94 -0.41
C GLY A 143 14.77 -1.13 -0.29
N THR A 144 14.04 -0.97 -1.40
CA THR A 144 12.59 -1.19 -1.44
C THR A 144 12.25 -2.67 -1.17
N ILE A 145 12.94 -3.61 -1.82
CA ILE A 145 12.76 -5.06 -1.59
C ILE A 145 13.05 -5.40 -0.11
N VAL A 146 14.16 -4.91 0.43
CA VAL A 146 14.50 -5.14 1.84
C VAL A 146 13.40 -4.57 2.75
N THR A 147 12.88 -3.38 2.45
CA THR A 147 11.78 -2.78 3.20
C THR A 147 10.52 -3.66 3.16
N VAL A 148 10.14 -4.21 1.99
CA VAL A 148 9.02 -5.17 1.87
C VAL A 148 9.24 -6.36 2.78
N VAL A 149 10.41 -6.99 2.71
CA VAL A 149 10.73 -8.19 3.49
C VAL A 149 10.68 -7.89 5.00
N VAL A 150 11.27 -6.78 5.42
CA VAL A 150 11.28 -6.35 6.83
C VAL A 150 9.85 -6.07 7.32
N VAL A 151 9.08 -5.26 6.58
CA VAL A 151 7.68 -4.94 6.95
C VAL A 151 6.84 -6.20 7.05
N LEU A 152 6.93 -7.09 6.06
CA LEU A 152 6.18 -8.34 6.07
C LEU A 152 6.56 -9.23 7.26
N SER A 153 7.86 -9.35 7.52
CA SER A 153 8.37 -10.15 8.64
C SER A 153 7.89 -9.60 9.98
N LEU A 154 7.95 -8.28 10.18
CA LEU A 154 7.46 -7.62 11.39
C LEU A 154 5.95 -7.78 11.56
N LEU A 155 5.18 -7.59 10.48
CA LEU A 155 3.74 -7.78 10.51
C LEU A 155 3.37 -9.24 10.82
N GLN A 156 4.04 -10.21 10.23
CA GLN A 156 3.84 -11.62 10.53
C GLN A 156 4.17 -11.96 11.97
N LEU A 157 5.31 -11.43 12.47
CA LEU A 157 5.68 -11.61 13.87
C LEU A 157 4.62 -11.01 14.80
N LEU A 158 4.19 -9.77 14.52
CA LEU A 158 3.17 -9.06 15.29
C LEU A 158 1.84 -9.81 15.27
N LEU A 159 1.35 -10.19 14.09
CA LEU A 159 0.04 -10.83 13.95
C LEU A 159 0.02 -12.27 14.46
N ASN A 160 1.13 -13.02 14.34
CA ASN A 160 1.14 -14.44 14.68
C ASN A 160 1.68 -14.74 16.09
N ARG A 161 2.51 -13.85 16.66
CA ARG A 161 3.21 -14.12 17.92
C ARG A 161 2.77 -13.23 19.09
N THR A 162 1.85 -12.27 18.88
CA THR A 162 1.40 -11.37 19.94
C THR A 162 -0.07 -11.57 20.30
N LYS A 163 -0.45 -11.18 21.53
CA LYS A 163 -1.86 -11.18 21.98
C LYS A 163 -2.72 -10.20 21.16
N ILE A 164 -2.15 -9.06 20.77
CA ILE A 164 -2.83 -8.05 19.94
C ILE A 164 -3.10 -8.64 18.53
N GLY A 165 -2.12 -9.33 17.96
CA GLY A 165 -2.28 -10.03 16.68
C GLY A 165 -3.31 -11.16 16.75
N LEU A 166 -3.39 -11.88 17.87
CA LEU A 166 -4.43 -12.89 18.08
C LEU A 166 -5.83 -12.24 18.10
N ALA A 167 -6.00 -11.15 18.85
CA ALA A 167 -7.26 -10.40 18.89
C ALA A 167 -7.64 -9.86 17.49
N PHE A 168 -6.66 -9.30 16.76
CA PHE A 168 -6.87 -8.81 15.40
C PHE A 168 -7.35 -9.92 14.45
N ARG A 169 -6.72 -11.09 14.47
CA ARG A 169 -7.14 -12.23 13.64
C ARG A 169 -8.51 -12.79 14.03
N ALA A 170 -8.85 -12.81 15.32
CA ALA A 170 -10.16 -13.23 15.77
C ALA A 170 -11.25 -12.28 15.25
N VAL A 171 -11.08 -10.97 15.42
CA VAL A 171 -12.02 -9.93 14.94
C VAL A 171 -12.15 -9.99 13.41
N SER A 172 -11.02 -10.17 12.69
CA SER A 172 -11.01 -10.32 11.22
C SER A 172 -11.74 -11.59 10.73
N SER A 173 -11.83 -12.63 11.56
CA SER A 173 -12.53 -13.87 11.21
C SER A 173 -14.04 -13.79 11.47
N ASN A 174 -14.43 -13.30 12.63
CA ASN A 174 -15.83 -13.11 13.00
C ASN A 174 -15.96 -12.08 14.12
N LEU A 175 -16.54 -10.92 13.80
CA LEU A 175 -16.66 -9.79 14.68
C LEU A 175 -17.58 -10.09 15.86
N GLU A 176 -18.78 -10.64 15.61
CA GLU A 176 -19.77 -10.96 16.63
C GLU A 176 -19.26 -12.01 17.61
N SER A 177 -18.69 -13.11 17.08
CA SER A 177 -18.13 -14.17 17.93
C SER A 177 -16.97 -13.66 18.79
N SER A 178 -16.17 -12.71 18.27
CA SER A 178 -15.08 -12.09 19.03
C SER A 178 -15.60 -11.25 20.20
N GLU A 179 -16.69 -10.56 20.01
CA GLU A 179 -17.34 -9.76 21.06
C GLU A 179 -17.90 -10.65 22.18
N LEU A 180 -18.53 -11.77 21.80
CA LEU A 180 -19.08 -12.75 22.75
C LEU A 180 -18.02 -13.40 23.64
N VAL A 181 -16.79 -13.59 23.14
CA VAL A 181 -15.67 -14.12 23.95
C VAL A 181 -14.88 -13.01 24.67
N GLY A 182 -15.38 -11.77 24.67
CA GLY A 182 -14.83 -10.64 25.44
C GLY A 182 -13.67 -9.90 24.79
N ILE A 183 -13.41 -10.09 23.48
CA ILE A 183 -12.43 -9.29 22.76
C ILE A 183 -12.99 -7.90 22.50
N ARG A 184 -12.24 -6.87 22.85
CA ARG A 184 -12.63 -5.47 22.59
C ARG A 184 -12.47 -5.15 21.10
N VAL A 185 -13.55 -5.29 20.34
CA VAL A 185 -13.56 -5.10 18.88
C VAL A 185 -13.10 -3.70 18.48
N GLY A 186 -13.68 -2.62 19.03
CA GLY A 186 -13.35 -1.25 18.68
C GLY A 186 -11.84 -0.92 18.77
N PRO A 187 -11.16 -1.14 19.90
CA PRO A 187 -9.72 -0.95 20.00
C PRO A 187 -8.90 -1.83 19.04
N THR A 188 -9.40 -3.01 18.68
CA THR A 188 -8.72 -3.91 17.74
C THR A 188 -8.81 -3.38 16.31
N LEU A 189 -9.96 -2.88 15.88
CA LEU A 189 -10.13 -2.22 14.57
C LEU A 189 -9.28 -0.94 14.49
N GLN A 190 -9.30 -0.12 15.55
CA GLN A 190 -8.49 1.08 15.68
C GLN A 190 -7.00 0.78 15.52
N PHE A 191 -6.53 -0.31 16.12
CA PHE A 191 -5.14 -0.78 15.95
C PHE A 191 -4.85 -1.15 14.50
N GLY A 192 -5.76 -1.83 13.81
CA GLY A 192 -5.63 -2.17 12.38
C GLY A 192 -5.47 -0.93 11.50
N TRP A 193 -6.29 0.11 11.74
CA TRP A 193 -6.21 1.39 11.04
C TRP A 193 -4.88 2.11 11.32
N ALA A 194 -4.46 2.16 12.57
CA ALA A 194 -3.18 2.75 12.97
C ALA A 194 -2.00 2.05 12.29
N LEU A 195 -1.99 0.73 12.30
CA LEU A 195 -0.93 -0.08 11.70
C LEU A 195 -0.87 0.12 10.18
N ALA A 196 -2.03 0.11 9.51
CA ALA A 196 -2.11 0.32 8.07
C ALA A 196 -1.66 1.72 7.66
N ALA A 197 -1.99 2.77 8.42
CA ALA A 197 -1.53 4.13 8.15
C ALA A 197 -0.02 4.27 8.36
N GLY A 198 0.54 3.66 9.40
CA GLY A 198 1.98 3.63 9.62
C GLY A 198 2.73 2.96 8.48
N VAL A 199 2.28 1.76 8.06
CA VAL A 199 2.84 1.05 6.89
C VAL A 199 2.62 1.84 5.61
N GLY A 200 1.45 2.44 5.42
CA GLY A 200 1.13 3.29 4.27
C GLY A 200 2.04 4.52 4.17
N THR A 201 2.37 5.15 5.30
CA THR A 201 3.34 6.26 5.36
C THR A 201 4.72 5.82 4.89
N LEU A 202 5.21 4.68 5.38
CA LEU A 202 6.48 4.12 4.92
C LEU A 202 6.44 3.78 3.43
N ALA A 203 5.35 3.16 2.96
CA ALA A 203 5.17 2.82 1.56
C ALA A 203 5.16 4.06 0.65
N ALA A 204 4.45 5.13 1.04
CA ALA A 204 4.42 6.38 0.30
C ALA A 204 5.80 7.06 0.27
N ALA A 205 6.50 7.11 1.41
CA ALA A 205 7.83 7.68 1.47
C ALA A 205 8.86 6.90 0.64
N VAL A 206 8.81 5.57 0.67
CA VAL A 206 9.63 4.73 -0.20
C VAL A 206 9.29 4.98 -1.67
N PHE A 207 8.00 5.08 -2.02
CA PHE A 207 7.60 5.40 -3.40
C PHE A 207 8.15 6.75 -3.88
N VAL A 208 7.99 7.82 -3.09
CA VAL A 208 8.46 9.15 -3.50
C VAL A 208 9.99 9.31 -3.42
N ALA A 209 10.69 8.44 -2.70
CA ALA A 209 12.16 8.36 -2.70
C ALA A 209 12.76 7.70 -3.95
N ASN A 210 11.91 7.34 -4.94
CA ASN A 210 12.35 6.84 -6.25
C ASN A 210 13.33 7.84 -6.94
N PRO A 211 13.99 7.46 -8.04
CA PRO A 211 14.95 8.35 -8.69
C PRO A 211 14.43 9.75 -9.08
N ILE A 212 13.11 9.92 -9.26
CA ILE A 212 12.50 11.22 -9.57
C ILE A 212 12.41 12.11 -8.33
N ARG A 213 12.25 11.52 -7.14
CA ARG A 213 12.26 12.18 -5.81
C ARG A 213 11.32 13.38 -5.70
N GLN A 214 10.11 13.21 -6.17
CA GLN A 214 9.08 14.26 -6.11
C GLN A 214 7.90 13.83 -5.25
N LEU A 215 7.51 14.68 -4.31
CA LEU A 215 6.31 14.55 -3.50
C LEU A 215 5.38 15.71 -3.82
N GLU A 216 4.17 15.37 -4.24
CA GLU A 216 3.08 16.32 -4.51
C GLU A 216 1.75 15.73 -4.05
N PRO A 217 0.73 16.55 -3.76
CA PRO A 217 -0.63 16.07 -3.56
C PRO A 217 -1.10 15.27 -4.77
N SER A 218 -1.91 14.26 -4.57
CA SER A 218 -2.44 13.34 -5.59
C SER A 218 -1.45 12.34 -6.20
N ILE A 219 -0.15 12.38 -5.84
CA ILE A 219 0.85 11.44 -6.40
C ILE A 219 0.48 9.98 -6.10
N MET A 220 -0.16 9.74 -4.94
CA MET A 220 -0.51 8.39 -4.50
C MET A 220 -1.78 7.84 -5.14
N LEU A 221 -2.59 8.64 -5.85
CA LEU A 221 -3.81 8.17 -6.51
C LEU A 221 -3.52 7.04 -7.51
N ARG A 222 -2.55 7.25 -8.40
CA ARG A 222 -2.16 6.23 -9.39
C ARG A 222 -1.60 4.99 -8.71
N VAL A 223 -0.75 5.17 -7.70
CA VAL A 223 -0.14 4.07 -6.95
C VAL A 223 -1.20 3.26 -6.20
N LEU A 224 -2.20 3.93 -5.62
CA LEU A 224 -3.31 3.30 -4.92
C LEU A 224 -4.10 2.37 -5.87
N ILE A 225 -4.34 2.78 -7.11
CA ILE A 225 -5.07 1.95 -8.08
C ILE A 225 -4.25 0.70 -8.45
N PHE A 226 -2.94 0.83 -8.72
CA PHE A 226 -2.07 -0.32 -8.96
C PHE A 226 -1.98 -1.23 -7.73
N ALA A 227 -1.90 -0.65 -6.53
CA ALA A 227 -1.85 -1.41 -5.28
C ALA A 227 -3.18 -2.11 -4.96
N ALA A 228 -4.32 -1.49 -5.27
CA ALA A 228 -5.63 -2.11 -5.15
C ALA A 228 -5.76 -3.30 -6.11
N ALA A 229 -5.32 -3.13 -7.38
CA ALA A 229 -5.25 -4.23 -8.34
C ALA A 229 -4.32 -5.35 -7.85
N ALA A 230 -3.17 -5.01 -7.26
CA ALA A 230 -2.23 -5.96 -6.66
C ALA A 230 -2.84 -6.72 -5.48
N ALA A 231 -3.51 -6.00 -4.56
CA ALA A 231 -4.19 -6.60 -3.41
C ALA A 231 -5.32 -7.54 -3.84
N ALA A 232 -6.13 -7.13 -4.82
CA ALA A 232 -7.22 -7.95 -5.34
C ALA A 232 -6.69 -9.19 -6.10
N LEU A 233 -5.66 -9.01 -6.93
CA LEU A 233 -5.01 -10.11 -7.65
C LEU A 233 -4.37 -11.11 -6.68
N GLY A 234 -3.72 -10.61 -5.63
CA GLY A 234 -3.10 -11.45 -4.60
C GLY A 234 -4.09 -12.11 -3.67
N GLY A 235 -5.25 -11.49 -3.45
CA GLY A 235 -6.26 -11.84 -2.46
C GLY A 235 -6.28 -10.83 -1.31
N LEU A 236 -7.42 -10.15 -1.13
CA LEU A 236 -7.58 -9.05 -0.17
C LEU A 236 -7.41 -9.44 1.31
N ASP A 237 -7.44 -10.73 1.60
CA ASP A 237 -7.26 -11.30 2.94
C ASP A 237 -5.84 -11.88 3.18
N SER A 238 -4.93 -11.77 2.19
CA SER A 238 -3.59 -12.35 2.25
C SER A 238 -2.48 -11.30 2.15
N LEU A 239 -1.69 -11.12 3.22
CA LEU A 239 -0.50 -10.24 3.19
C LEU A 239 0.57 -10.74 2.20
N TRP A 240 0.78 -12.05 2.14
CA TRP A 240 1.67 -12.67 1.14
C TRP A 240 1.12 -12.50 -0.27
N GLY A 241 -0.19 -12.67 -0.42
CA GLY A 241 -0.88 -12.43 -1.68
C GLY A 241 -0.67 -11.00 -2.18
N ALA A 242 -0.78 -10.00 -1.30
CA ALA A 242 -0.52 -8.61 -1.66
C ALA A 242 0.90 -8.39 -2.23
N VAL A 243 1.92 -9.08 -1.68
CA VAL A 243 3.29 -8.99 -2.20
C VAL A 243 3.42 -9.66 -3.56
N VAL A 244 2.91 -10.87 -3.71
CA VAL A 244 2.94 -11.57 -5.01
C VAL A 244 2.14 -10.80 -6.06
N GLY A 245 0.96 -10.29 -5.68
CA GLY A 245 0.16 -9.42 -6.55
C GLY A 245 0.87 -8.15 -6.95
N GLY A 246 1.59 -7.49 -6.02
CA GLY A 246 2.40 -6.31 -6.30
C GLY A 246 3.50 -6.60 -7.33
N LEU A 247 4.24 -7.67 -7.14
CA LEU A 247 5.27 -8.10 -8.09
C LEU A 247 4.68 -8.46 -9.46
N ALA A 248 3.52 -9.14 -9.49
CA ALA A 248 2.82 -9.47 -10.73
C ALA A 248 2.36 -8.21 -11.48
N ILE A 249 1.78 -7.23 -10.79
CA ILE A 249 1.40 -5.94 -11.40
C ILE A 249 2.64 -5.18 -11.88
N GLY A 250 3.75 -5.22 -11.15
CA GLY A 250 5.03 -4.64 -11.59
C GLY A 250 5.54 -5.29 -12.87
N LEU A 251 5.43 -6.62 -13.01
CA LEU A 251 5.77 -7.34 -14.24
C LEU A 251 4.86 -6.93 -15.41
N VAL A 252 3.55 -6.84 -15.18
CA VAL A 252 2.60 -6.37 -16.21
C VAL A 252 2.98 -4.97 -16.68
N GLN A 253 3.22 -4.05 -15.76
CA GLN A 253 3.51 -2.66 -16.09
C GLN A 253 4.84 -2.50 -16.83
N SER A 254 5.90 -3.19 -16.40
CA SER A 254 7.26 -2.93 -16.90
C SER A 254 7.64 -3.87 -18.04
N VAL A 255 7.23 -5.13 -18.01
CA VAL A 255 7.59 -6.13 -19.02
C VAL A 255 6.51 -6.27 -20.09
N LEU A 256 5.27 -6.66 -19.67
CA LEU A 256 4.21 -6.94 -20.62
C LEU A 256 3.87 -5.72 -21.49
N VAL A 257 3.70 -4.55 -20.88
CA VAL A 257 3.36 -3.31 -21.60
C VAL A 257 4.48 -2.91 -22.58
N GLN A 258 5.76 -3.11 -22.23
CA GLN A 258 6.87 -2.83 -23.12
C GLN A 258 6.82 -3.69 -24.38
N TYR A 259 6.62 -5.01 -24.24
CA TYR A 259 6.54 -5.91 -25.38
C TYR A 259 5.27 -5.73 -26.21
N LEU A 260 4.14 -5.41 -25.57
CA LEU A 260 2.93 -5.04 -26.29
C LEU A 260 3.13 -3.75 -27.12
N ASN A 261 3.91 -2.80 -26.60
CA ASN A 261 4.25 -1.59 -27.36
C ASN A 261 5.08 -1.94 -28.61
N GLU A 262 6.06 -2.84 -28.49
CA GLU A 262 6.91 -3.25 -29.58
C GLU A 262 6.13 -4.06 -30.66
N TRP A 263 5.20 -4.94 -30.24
CA TRP A 263 4.52 -5.85 -31.16
C TRP A 263 3.26 -5.27 -31.80
N VAL A 264 2.48 -4.49 -31.04
CA VAL A 264 1.17 -3.99 -31.47
C VAL A 264 1.01 -2.48 -31.27
N SER A 265 2.11 -1.76 -31.03
CA SER A 265 2.10 -0.31 -30.76
C SER A 265 1.17 0.10 -29.61
N PHE A 266 1.04 -0.76 -28.59
CA PHE A 266 0.23 -0.48 -27.42
C PHE A 266 0.85 0.66 -26.60
N PRO A 267 0.10 1.77 -26.35
CA PRO A 267 0.68 2.92 -25.65
C PRO A 267 1.11 2.57 -24.22
N THR A 268 2.36 2.87 -23.86
CA THR A 268 2.89 2.64 -22.51
C THR A 268 2.13 3.44 -21.43
N THR A 269 1.49 4.54 -21.82
CA THR A 269 0.61 5.34 -20.97
C THR A 269 -0.63 4.56 -20.50
N MET A 270 -1.03 3.49 -21.22
CA MET A 270 -2.15 2.61 -20.86
C MET A 270 -1.75 1.44 -19.93
N SER A 271 -0.59 1.53 -19.28
CA SER A 271 -0.12 0.49 -18.34
C SER A 271 -1.13 0.16 -17.23
N LEU A 272 -1.89 1.15 -16.78
CA LEU A 272 -2.97 0.96 -15.80
C LEU A 272 -4.11 0.10 -16.40
N ALA A 273 -4.51 0.36 -17.63
CA ALA A 273 -5.55 -0.44 -18.30
C ALA A 273 -5.11 -1.89 -18.47
N ALA A 274 -3.84 -2.12 -18.86
CA ALA A 274 -3.27 -3.46 -18.94
C ALA A 274 -3.28 -4.18 -17.59
N ALA A 275 -2.90 -3.50 -16.51
CA ALA A 275 -2.91 -4.05 -15.16
C ALA A 275 -4.33 -4.44 -14.70
N VAL A 276 -5.33 -3.56 -14.94
CA VAL A 276 -6.73 -3.83 -14.63
C VAL A 276 -7.30 -4.96 -15.49
N PHE A 277 -6.90 -5.04 -16.76
CA PHE A 277 -7.31 -6.13 -17.63
C PHE A 277 -6.79 -7.49 -17.15
N VAL A 278 -5.51 -7.57 -16.78
CA VAL A 278 -4.93 -8.79 -16.19
C VAL A 278 -5.62 -9.15 -14.87
N LEU A 279 -5.91 -8.16 -14.02
CA LEU A 279 -6.70 -8.37 -12.80
C LEU A 279 -8.06 -8.99 -13.13
N MET A 280 -8.80 -8.44 -14.08
CA MET A 280 -10.11 -8.97 -14.47
C MET A 280 -10.03 -10.42 -14.95
N LEU A 281 -9.03 -10.75 -15.78
CA LEU A 281 -8.82 -12.13 -16.23
C LEU A 281 -8.56 -13.09 -15.06
N VAL A 282 -7.74 -12.68 -14.09
CA VAL A 282 -7.47 -13.52 -12.91
C VAL A 282 -8.71 -13.68 -12.05
N LEU A 283 -9.48 -12.61 -11.81
CA LEU A 283 -10.70 -12.67 -11.00
C LEU A 283 -11.84 -13.47 -11.65
N ILE A 284 -11.91 -13.54 -12.98
CA ILE A 284 -12.86 -14.43 -13.69
C ILE A 284 -12.53 -15.90 -13.38
N VAL A 285 -11.25 -16.26 -13.29
CA VAL A 285 -10.80 -17.64 -13.02
C VAL A 285 -10.77 -17.93 -11.52
N ARG A 286 -10.36 -16.96 -10.72
CA ARG A 286 -10.23 -17.05 -9.26
C ARG A 286 -10.81 -15.79 -8.59
N PRO A 287 -12.11 -15.77 -8.27
CA PRO A 287 -12.77 -14.59 -7.69
C PRO A 287 -12.19 -14.12 -6.35
N ALA A 288 -11.60 -15.04 -5.57
CA ALA A 288 -10.94 -14.71 -4.30
C ALA A 288 -9.50 -14.17 -4.48
N GLY A 289 -8.98 -14.10 -5.71
CA GLY A 289 -7.57 -13.83 -5.99
C GLY A 289 -6.70 -15.08 -5.88
N LEU A 290 -5.38 -14.90 -6.09
CA LEU A 290 -4.42 -16.04 -6.15
C LEU A 290 -4.27 -16.76 -4.80
N PHE A 291 -4.30 -16.03 -3.69
CA PHE A 291 -4.08 -16.52 -2.32
C PHE A 291 -5.25 -16.18 -1.37
N GLY A 292 -6.36 -15.72 -1.92
CA GLY A 292 -7.55 -15.42 -1.12
C GLY A 292 -8.24 -16.70 -0.64
N THR A 293 -8.90 -16.60 0.50
CA THR A 293 -9.72 -17.68 1.06
C THR A 293 -11.16 -17.56 0.54
N ASN A 294 -11.73 -18.65 0.06
CA ASN A 294 -13.15 -18.68 -0.29
C ASN A 294 -13.97 -18.54 0.99
N ALA A 295 -14.90 -17.59 1.03
CA ALA A 295 -15.86 -17.51 2.11
C ALA A 295 -16.69 -18.81 2.12
N VAL A 296 -16.56 -19.60 3.19
CA VAL A 296 -17.43 -20.76 3.41
C VAL A 296 -18.70 -20.21 4.04
N GLU A 297 -19.74 -20.02 3.23
CA GLU A 297 -21.08 -19.83 3.75
C GLU A 297 -21.47 -21.11 4.50
N ARG A 298 -21.43 -21.06 5.82
CA ARG A 298 -22.06 -22.10 6.64
C ARG A 298 -23.56 -21.76 6.67
N VAL A 299 -24.33 -22.54 5.93
CA VAL A 299 -25.79 -22.61 6.00
C VAL A 299 -26.20 -23.12 7.39
#